data_50d76148e14cd2c7e3b07d8cc34463d3
#
_entry.id   50d76148e14cd2c7e3b07d8cc34463d3
#
_cell.length_a   1.000
_cell.length_b   1.000
_cell.length_c   1.000
_cell.angle_alpha   90.00
_cell.angle_beta   90.00
_cell.angle_gamma   90.00
#
_symmetry.space_group_name_H-M   'P 1'
#
loop_
_entity.id
_entity.type
_entity.pdbx_description
1 polymer ?
#
loop_
_entity_poly.entity_id
_entity_poly.type
_entity_poly.pdbx_seq_one_letter_code
_entity_poly.pdbx_strand_id
1 'polypeptide(L)'
;YKRQFDSYVEQGGNFIDTANAYTDGTAERMVGEFAGSRREELVIATKYSMAVRPADPNSGGNSRKSMVRSVEGSLGRLRTDYLDVLYLHIWDGGTPVEEVLRGMDDLVRSGKVLYLGISDTPAWQVSRMQAIAELRGWSPLVALQIPYNLVERTVERDLIPMAETMGLAVIP
;
A
#
# COMPACT_ATOMS: atom_id res chain seq x y z
N TYR A 1 13.38 -18.61 2.58
CA TYR A 1 12.73 -17.44 1.93
C TYR A 1 13.64 -16.81 0.87
N LYS A 2 14.96 -16.58 1.16
CA LYS A 2 15.85 -15.94 0.16
C LYS A 2 15.90 -16.69 -1.18
N ARG A 3 16.03 -18.02 -1.16
CA ARG A 3 16.03 -18.83 -2.39
C ARG A 3 14.72 -18.68 -3.20
N GLN A 4 13.58 -18.53 -2.53
CA GLN A 4 12.29 -18.30 -3.20
C GLN A 4 12.25 -16.91 -3.84
N PHE A 5 12.71 -15.89 -3.12
CA PHE A 5 12.85 -14.52 -3.63
C PHE A 5 13.78 -14.49 -4.86
N ASP A 6 14.98 -15.07 -4.74
CA ASP A 6 15.95 -15.12 -5.84
C ASP A 6 15.37 -15.82 -7.07
N SER A 7 14.74 -17.00 -6.88
CA SER A 7 14.10 -17.74 -7.98
C SER A 7 12.97 -16.94 -8.66
N TYR A 8 12.16 -16.22 -7.89
CA TYR A 8 11.09 -15.36 -8.44
C TYR A 8 11.68 -14.24 -9.33
N VAL A 9 12.70 -13.56 -8.83
CA VAL A 9 13.32 -12.45 -9.56
C VAL A 9 14.11 -12.94 -10.79
N GLU A 10 14.82 -14.06 -10.67
CA GLU A 10 15.54 -14.69 -11.81
C GLU A 10 14.61 -15.13 -12.94
N GLN A 11 13.35 -15.42 -12.64
CA GLN A 11 12.32 -15.75 -13.63
C GLN A 11 11.59 -14.52 -14.18
N GLY A 12 12.07 -13.31 -13.87
CA GLY A 12 11.51 -12.05 -14.37
C GLY A 12 10.43 -11.44 -13.47
N GLY A 13 10.17 -12.01 -12.30
CA GLY A 13 9.28 -11.41 -11.31
C GLY A 13 9.92 -10.17 -10.68
N ASN A 14 9.19 -9.06 -10.60
CA ASN A 14 9.72 -7.82 -10.03
C ASN A 14 8.78 -7.12 -9.04
N PHE A 15 7.55 -7.57 -8.86
CA PHE A 15 6.60 -6.96 -7.93
C PHE A 15 6.60 -7.72 -6.60
N ILE A 16 7.01 -7.05 -5.52
CA ILE A 16 7.10 -7.62 -4.18
C ILE A 16 6.10 -6.92 -3.28
N ASP A 17 5.12 -7.66 -2.77
CA ASP A 17 4.11 -7.15 -1.83
C ASP A 17 4.45 -7.55 -0.39
N THR A 18 4.38 -6.59 0.53
CA THR A 18 4.55 -6.78 1.97
C THR A 18 3.64 -5.84 2.76
N ALA A 19 3.79 -5.78 4.07
CA ALA A 19 3.13 -4.80 4.93
C ALA A 19 3.93 -4.56 6.21
N ASN A 20 3.74 -3.37 6.81
CA ASN A 20 4.41 -2.98 8.06
C ASN A 20 4.11 -3.93 9.23
N ALA A 21 2.93 -4.56 9.23
CA ALA A 21 2.45 -5.45 10.28
C ALA A 21 2.80 -6.93 10.06
N TYR A 22 3.25 -7.33 8.86
CA TYR A 22 3.51 -8.74 8.60
C TYR A 22 4.68 -9.26 9.42
N THR A 23 4.39 -10.26 10.26
CA THR A 23 5.35 -10.86 11.21
C THR A 23 6.14 -9.80 12.00
N ASP A 24 5.42 -8.80 12.54
CA ASP A 24 6.00 -7.70 13.33
C ASP A 24 7.12 -6.95 12.61
N GLY A 25 6.92 -6.70 11.31
CA GLY A 25 7.86 -6.01 10.42
C GLY A 25 9.05 -6.88 9.96
N THR A 26 9.06 -8.16 10.29
CA THR A 26 10.12 -9.09 9.84
C THR A 26 10.06 -9.29 8.34
N ALA A 27 8.86 -9.35 7.75
CA ALA A 27 8.69 -9.48 6.31
C ALA A 27 9.39 -8.34 5.55
N GLU A 28 9.19 -7.08 5.96
CA GLU A 28 9.89 -5.93 5.36
C GLU A 28 11.41 -5.99 5.54
N ARG A 29 11.89 -6.40 6.73
CA ARG A 29 13.35 -6.58 6.95
C ARG A 29 13.96 -7.60 6.01
N MET A 30 13.26 -8.72 5.78
CA MET A 30 13.71 -9.76 4.85
C MET A 30 13.70 -9.27 3.40
N VAL A 31 12.64 -8.57 2.98
CA VAL A 31 12.56 -7.98 1.64
C VAL A 31 13.70 -6.97 1.44
N GLY A 32 13.94 -6.07 2.39
CA GLY A 32 15.03 -5.09 2.32
C GLY A 32 16.43 -5.74 2.25
N GLU A 33 16.65 -6.83 3.01
CA GLU A 33 17.90 -7.60 2.94
C GLU A 33 18.07 -8.30 1.58
N PHE A 34 16.98 -8.91 1.06
CA PHE A 34 17.05 -9.69 -0.18
C PHE A 34 17.12 -8.81 -1.43
N ALA A 35 16.45 -7.66 -1.42
CA ALA A 35 16.51 -6.68 -2.49
C ALA A 35 17.94 -6.14 -2.69
N GLY A 36 18.60 -5.73 -1.59
CA GLY A 36 20.01 -5.31 -1.62
C GLY A 36 20.31 -4.36 -2.77
N SER A 37 21.30 -4.70 -3.59
CA SER A 37 21.72 -3.92 -4.77
C SER A 37 20.73 -3.97 -5.94
N ARG A 38 19.70 -4.82 -5.88
CA ARG A 38 18.66 -4.97 -6.91
C ARG A 38 17.43 -4.08 -6.67
N ARG A 39 17.49 -3.16 -5.70
CA ARG A 39 16.36 -2.28 -5.32
C ARG A 39 15.71 -1.61 -6.53
N GLU A 40 16.50 -1.09 -7.45
CA GLU A 40 16.04 -0.38 -8.65
C GLU A 40 15.35 -1.28 -9.70
N GLU A 41 15.55 -2.60 -9.62
CA GLU A 41 14.92 -3.57 -10.50
C GLU A 41 13.53 -3.98 -10.01
N LEU A 42 13.17 -3.62 -8.76
CA LEU A 42 12.01 -4.13 -8.05
C LEU A 42 10.96 -3.04 -7.82
N VAL A 43 9.71 -3.40 -7.95
CA VAL A 43 8.55 -2.65 -7.45
C VAL A 43 8.22 -3.19 -6.07
N ILE A 44 8.52 -2.42 -5.02
CA ILE A 44 8.24 -2.81 -3.63
C ILE A 44 7.00 -2.09 -3.15
N ALA A 45 5.96 -2.87 -2.88
CA ALA A 45 4.73 -2.40 -2.28
C ALA A 45 4.69 -2.75 -0.79
N THR A 46 4.29 -1.80 0.04
CA THR A 46 3.99 -2.06 1.46
C THR A 46 2.71 -1.35 1.88
N LYS A 47 2.26 -1.63 3.09
CA LYS A 47 0.96 -1.19 3.59
C LYS A 47 1.09 -0.59 4.98
N TYR A 48 0.22 0.39 5.28
CA TYR A 48 0.08 0.96 6.62
C TYR A 48 -1.37 0.82 7.09
N SER A 49 -1.71 1.20 8.28
CA SER A 49 -2.97 1.25 9.00
C SER A 49 -3.20 0.12 10.00
N MET A 50 -2.66 -1.06 9.80
CA MET A 50 -2.72 -2.09 10.84
C MET A 50 -1.81 -1.74 12.02
N ALA A 51 -2.29 -2.00 13.24
CA ALA A 51 -1.54 -1.73 14.46
C ALA A 51 -0.32 -2.66 14.57
N VAL A 52 0.86 -2.06 14.64
CA VAL A 52 2.13 -2.80 14.83
C VAL A 52 2.53 -2.93 16.30
N ARG A 53 1.86 -2.19 17.18
CA ARG A 53 2.02 -2.22 18.65
C ARG A 53 0.65 -2.05 19.29
N PRO A 54 -0.05 -3.12 19.66
CA PRO A 54 -1.44 -3.04 20.14
C PRO A 54 -1.65 -2.12 21.36
N ALA A 55 -0.63 -1.97 22.22
CA ALA A 55 -0.67 -1.08 23.37
C ALA A 55 -0.46 0.42 23.06
N ASP A 56 -0.04 0.76 21.83
CA ASP A 56 0.15 2.14 21.39
C ASP A 56 -1.00 2.57 20.47
N PRO A 57 -1.93 3.41 20.92
CA PRO A 57 -3.08 3.83 20.11
C PRO A 57 -2.69 4.61 18.85
N ASN A 58 -1.44 5.07 18.74
CA ASN A 58 -0.92 5.75 17.55
C ASN A 58 -0.19 4.81 16.58
N SER A 59 -0.22 3.49 16.80
CA SER A 59 0.49 2.53 15.96
C SER A 59 -0.36 1.94 14.84
N GLY A 60 -1.63 2.34 14.73
CA GLY A 60 -2.58 1.88 13.72
C GLY A 60 -3.58 2.97 13.32
N GLY A 61 -4.54 2.60 12.50
CA GLY A 61 -5.54 3.50 11.92
C GLY A 61 -5.02 4.34 10.75
N ASN A 62 -5.93 5.10 10.13
CA ASN A 62 -5.65 5.82 8.91
C ASN A 62 -5.11 7.25 9.12
N SER A 63 -5.01 7.71 10.38
CA SER A 63 -4.58 9.08 10.69
C SER A 63 -3.21 9.41 10.09
N ARG A 64 -3.02 10.69 9.75
CA ARG A 64 -1.74 11.20 9.24
C ARG A 64 -0.55 10.83 10.12
N LYS A 65 -0.72 10.86 11.45
CA LYS A 65 0.35 10.47 12.40
C LYS A 65 0.75 9.01 12.25
N SER A 66 -0.24 8.10 12.18
CA SER A 66 0.01 6.67 11.97
C SER A 66 0.67 6.43 10.61
N MET A 67 0.18 7.07 9.56
CA MET A 67 0.71 6.98 8.20
C MET A 67 2.21 7.36 8.14
N VAL A 68 2.57 8.55 8.60
CA VAL A 68 3.96 9.03 8.57
C VAL A 68 4.88 8.11 9.37
N ARG A 69 4.49 7.74 10.60
CA ARG A 69 5.28 6.81 11.44
C ARG A 69 5.47 5.44 10.77
N SER A 70 4.43 4.94 10.12
CA SER A 70 4.48 3.65 9.43
C SER A 70 5.43 3.69 8.25
N VAL A 71 5.33 4.73 7.40
CA VAL A 71 6.21 4.91 6.23
C VAL A 71 7.68 5.04 6.66
N GLU A 72 7.99 5.89 7.64
CA GLU A 72 9.37 6.03 8.15
C GLU A 72 9.92 4.69 8.68
N GLY A 73 9.08 3.96 9.43
CA GLY A 73 9.45 2.63 9.91
C GLY A 73 9.67 1.61 8.78
N SER A 74 8.82 1.64 7.74
CA SER A 74 8.93 0.75 6.58
C SER A 74 10.19 1.04 5.76
N LEU A 75 10.48 2.32 5.49
CA LEU A 75 11.72 2.73 4.80
C LEU A 75 12.96 2.21 5.54
N GLY A 76 13.01 2.36 6.86
CA GLY A 76 14.12 1.84 7.69
C GLY A 76 14.23 0.31 7.64
N ARG A 77 13.11 -0.44 7.69
CA ARG A 77 13.13 -1.91 7.63
C ARG A 77 13.49 -2.42 6.24
N LEU A 78 12.97 -1.78 5.20
CA LEU A 78 13.24 -2.10 3.80
C LEU A 78 14.61 -1.63 3.33
N ARG A 79 15.30 -0.77 4.11
CA ARG A 79 16.62 -0.19 3.78
C ARG A 79 16.62 0.55 2.44
N THR A 80 15.62 1.40 2.25
CA THR A 80 15.42 2.19 1.03
C THR A 80 14.92 3.58 1.38
N ASP A 81 15.12 4.54 0.49
CA ASP A 81 14.67 5.91 0.67
C ASP A 81 13.27 6.17 0.11
N TYR A 82 12.72 5.22 -0.65
CA TYR A 82 11.39 5.32 -1.25
C TYR A 82 10.66 3.99 -1.32
N LEU A 83 9.33 4.07 -1.39
CA LEU A 83 8.41 2.96 -1.66
C LEU A 83 7.85 3.14 -3.06
N ASP A 84 7.77 2.07 -3.85
CA ASP A 84 7.12 2.17 -5.16
C ASP A 84 5.61 2.30 -4.99
N VAL A 85 4.99 1.49 -4.14
CA VAL A 85 3.56 1.57 -3.85
C VAL A 85 3.32 1.57 -2.34
N LEU A 86 2.54 2.54 -1.86
CA LEU A 86 2.01 2.55 -0.51
C LEU A 86 0.51 2.25 -0.54
N TYR A 87 0.10 1.17 0.11
CA TYR A 87 -1.31 0.87 0.31
C TYR A 87 -1.84 1.38 1.66
N LEU A 88 -3.02 2.00 1.64
CA LEU A 88 -3.88 1.98 2.81
C LEU A 88 -4.41 0.54 2.94
N HIS A 89 -4.04 -0.15 4.05
CA HIS A 89 -4.30 -1.58 4.21
C HIS A 89 -5.76 -1.87 4.48
N ILE A 90 -6.35 -1.14 5.44
CA ILE A 90 -7.76 -1.28 5.85
C ILE A 90 -8.33 0.10 6.14
N TRP A 91 -9.50 0.38 5.60
CA TRP A 91 -10.24 1.60 5.90
C TRP A 91 -10.83 1.55 7.32
N ASP A 92 -10.53 2.54 8.18
CA ASP A 92 -10.97 2.57 9.57
C ASP A 92 -12.37 3.18 9.80
N GLY A 93 -12.94 3.80 8.77
CA GLY A 93 -14.27 4.43 8.83
C GLY A 93 -14.34 5.72 9.66
N GLY A 94 -13.30 6.06 10.40
CA GLY A 94 -13.29 7.19 11.35
C GLY A 94 -12.43 8.37 10.92
N THR A 95 -11.33 8.11 10.23
CA THR A 95 -10.43 9.18 9.77
C THR A 95 -11.02 9.90 8.55
N PRO A 96 -11.11 11.25 8.54
CA PRO A 96 -11.58 11.98 7.37
C PRO A 96 -10.78 11.63 6.11
N VAL A 97 -11.47 11.35 5.01
CA VAL A 97 -10.83 10.94 3.76
C VAL A 97 -9.85 11.99 3.22
N GLU A 98 -10.15 13.25 3.44
CA GLU A 98 -9.31 14.37 3.03
C GLU A 98 -7.97 14.40 3.81
N GLU A 99 -7.97 13.99 5.10
CA GLU A 99 -6.74 13.84 5.88
C GLU A 99 -5.86 12.72 5.31
N VAL A 100 -6.49 11.58 4.98
CA VAL A 100 -5.80 10.42 4.39
C VAL A 100 -5.18 10.80 3.05
N LEU A 101 -5.97 11.32 2.12
CA LEU A 101 -5.51 11.68 0.77
C LEU A 101 -4.45 12.77 0.80
N ARG A 102 -4.62 13.79 1.65
CA ARG A 102 -3.62 14.84 1.79
C ARG A 102 -2.30 14.30 2.35
N GLY A 103 -2.38 13.41 3.35
CA GLY A 103 -1.19 12.75 3.89
C GLY A 103 -0.46 11.90 2.85
N MET A 104 -1.20 11.16 2.05
CA MET A 104 -0.65 10.34 0.96
C MET A 104 -0.01 11.23 -0.12
N ASP A 105 -0.68 12.31 -0.55
CA ASP A 105 -0.13 13.27 -1.52
C ASP A 105 1.17 13.93 -1.03
N ASP A 106 1.24 14.29 0.25
CA ASP A 106 2.47 14.84 0.83
C ASP A 106 3.63 13.83 0.82
N LEU A 107 3.36 12.53 1.01
CA LEU A 107 4.37 11.48 0.90
C LEU A 107 4.87 11.31 -0.54
N VAL A 108 3.99 11.41 -1.52
CA VAL A 108 4.38 11.40 -2.95
C VAL A 108 5.21 12.64 -3.28
N ARG A 109 4.76 13.83 -2.89
CA ARG A 109 5.49 15.09 -3.14
C ARG A 109 6.86 15.13 -2.47
N SER A 110 7.04 14.44 -1.35
CA SER A 110 8.34 14.34 -0.68
C SER A 110 9.26 13.28 -1.30
N GLY A 111 8.80 12.52 -2.29
CA GLY A 111 9.55 11.46 -2.94
C GLY A 111 9.69 10.17 -2.12
N LYS A 112 9.02 10.07 -0.96
CA LYS A 112 9.05 8.85 -0.13
C LYS A 112 8.17 7.73 -0.66
N VAL A 113 7.18 8.08 -1.49
CA VAL A 113 6.26 7.14 -2.12
C VAL A 113 6.11 7.55 -3.58
N LEU A 114 6.11 6.60 -4.50
CA LEU A 114 5.91 6.91 -5.93
C LEU A 114 4.44 6.79 -6.32
N TYR A 115 3.76 5.75 -5.89
CA TYR A 115 2.37 5.47 -6.24
C TYR A 115 1.53 5.08 -5.04
N LEU A 116 0.23 5.37 -5.11
CA LEU A 116 -0.72 5.12 -4.04
C LEU A 116 -1.67 4.00 -4.40
N GLY A 117 -1.91 3.10 -3.45
CA GLY A 117 -2.89 2.04 -3.56
C GLY A 117 -3.85 2.01 -2.38
N ILE A 118 -4.89 1.21 -2.51
CA ILE A 118 -5.89 1.01 -1.48
C ILE A 118 -6.29 -0.46 -1.40
N SER A 119 -6.58 -0.93 -0.18
CA SER A 119 -7.05 -2.28 0.10
C SER A 119 -8.22 -2.20 1.08
N ASP A 120 -8.99 -3.27 1.24
CA ASP A 120 -10.08 -3.42 2.21
C ASP A 120 -10.91 -2.15 2.45
N THR A 121 -11.38 -1.56 1.34
CA THR A 121 -12.14 -0.31 1.32
C THR A 121 -13.34 -0.47 0.39
N PRO A 122 -14.56 -0.09 0.81
CA PRO A 122 -15.76 -0.19 -0.03
C PRO A 122 -15.62 0.60 -1.35
N ALA A 123 -16.19 0.08 -2.43
CA ALA A 123 -16.13 0.68 -3.76
C ALA A 123 -16.57 2.16 -3.80
N TRP A 124 -17.67 2.48 -3.07
CA TRP A 124 -18.16 3.86 -2.99
C TRP A 124 -17.14 4.81 -2.35
N GLN A 125 -16.36 4.32 -1.37
CA GLN A 125 -15.35 5.12 -0.69
C GLN A 125 -14.12 5.31 -1.59
N VAL A 126 -13.69 4.28 -2.31
CA VAL A 126 -12.60 4.37 -3.31
C VAL A 126 -12.98 5.38 -4.39
N SER A 127 -14.21 5.31 -4.93
CA SER A 127 -14.74 6.26 -5.90
C SER A 127 -14.73 7.70 -5.38
N ARG A 128 -15.15 7.88 -4.12
CA ARG A 128 -15.10 9.20 -3.46
C ARG A 128 -13.66 9.72 -3.33
N MET A 129 -12.73 8.84 -2.94
CA MET A 129 -11.31 9.21 -2.81
C MET A 129 -10.72 9.66 -4.15
N GLN A 130 -10.98 8.92 -5.24
CA GLN A 130 -10.52 9.30 -6.58
C GLN A 130 -11.09 10.66 -7.00
N ALA A 131 -12.40 10.87 -6.84
CA ALA A 131 -13.03 12.15 -7.19
C ALA A 131 -12.46 13.33 -6.38
N ILE A 132 -12.16 13.16 -5.10
CA ILE A 132 -11.55 14.20 -4.26
C ILE A 132 -10.09 14.44 -4.70
N ALA A 133 -9.32 13.40 -5.00
CA ALA A 133 -7.95 13.54 -5.47
C ALA A 133 -7.91 14.34 -6.78
N GLU A 134 -8.77 14.00 -7.74
CA GLU A 134 -8.90 14.72 -9.01
C GLU A 134 -9.29 16.19 -8.80
N LEU A 135 -10.35 16.44 -7.99
CA LEU A 135 -10.83 17.80 -7.71
C LEU A 135 -9.77 18.68 -7.03
N ARG A 136 -8.93 18.10 -6.17
CA ARG A 136 -7.90 18.80 -5.41
C ARG A 136 -6.54 18.86 -6.10
N GLY A 137 -6.35 18.17 -7.24
CA GLY A 137 -5.06 18.03 -7.90
C GLY A 137 -4.04 17.28 -7.02
N TRP A 138 -4.52 16.30 -6.24
CA TRP A 138 -3.69 15.41 -5.44
C TRP A 138 -3.35 14.14 -6.22
N SER A 139 -2.33 13.43 -5.76
CA SER A 139 -1.91 12.17 -6.35
C SER A 139 -3.04 11.15 -6.35
N PRO A 140 -3.40 10.56 -7.50
CA PRO A 140 -4.48 9.59 -7.60
C PRO A 140 -4.07 8.24 -7.01
N LEU A 141 -5.08 7.43 -6.65
CA LEU A 141 -4.88 6.00 -6.43
C LEU A 141 -4.66 5.32 -7.78
N VAL A 142 -3.72 4.39 -7.86
CA VAL A 142 -3.41 3.63 -9.09
C VAL A 142 -3.67 2.13 -8.95
N ALA A 143 -3.79 1.62 -7.74
CA ALA A 143 -3.94 0.20 -7.47
C ALA A 143 -4.98 -0.09 -6.40
N LEU A 144 -5.72 -1.18 -6.60
CA LEU A 144 -6.71 -1.74 -5.68
C LEU A 144 -6.32 -3.18 -5.35
N GLN A 145 -6.00 -3.45 -4.07
CA GLN A 145 -5.72 -4.81 -3.61
C GLN A 145 -6.95 -5.37 -2.89
N ILE A 146 -7.43 -6.51 -3.36
CA ILE A 146 -8.68 -7.13 -2.91
C ILE A 146 -8.58 -8.66 -2.91
N PRO A 147 -9.28 -9.37 -2.00
CA PRO A 147 -9.37 -10.82 -2.07
C PRO A 147 -10.14 -11.24 -3.32
N TYR A 148 -9.43 -11.76 -4.32
CA TYR A 148 -10.02 -12.21 -5.57
C TYR A 148 -9.34 -13.49 -6.06
N ASN A 149 -10.09 -14.56 -6.22
CA ASN A 149 -9.60 -15.84 -6.69
C ASN A 149 -10.74 -16.67 -7.30
N LEU A 150 -10.49 -17.91 -7.69
CA LEU A 150 -11.48 -18.77 -8.35
C LEU A 150 -12.72 -19.05 -7.48
N VAL A 151 -12.61 -18.96 -6.16
CA VAL A 151 -13.69 -19.25 -5.20
C VAL A 151 -14.32 -17.95 -4.67
N GLU A 152 -13.50 -16.96 -4.26
CA GLU A 152 -13.97 -15.66 -3.78
C GLU A 152 -14.07 -14.69 -4.95
N ARG A 153 -15.30 -14.42 -5.37
CA ARG A 153 -15.63 -13.59 -6.55
C ARG A 153 -16.61 -12.46 -6.23
N THR A 154 -16.90 -12.22 -4.97
CA THR A 154 -17.87 -11.20 -4.53
C THR A 154 -17.54 -9.81 -5.05
N VAL A 155 -16.24 -9.50 -5.19
CA VAL A 155 -15.73 -8.22 -5.68
C VAL A 155 -16.12 -7.89 -7.13
N GLU A 156 -16.57 -8.88 -7.91
CA GLU A 156 -17.05 -8.68 -9.29
C GLU A 156 -18.35 -7.86 -9.37
N ARG A 157 -19.04 -7.69 -8.23
CA ARG A 157 -20.30 -6.96 -8.18
C ARG A 157 -20.13 -5.45 -8.21
N ASP A 158 -19.04 -4.94 -7.60
CA ASP A 158 -18.84 -3.50 -7.42
C ASP A 158 -17.36 -3.07 -7.56
N LEU A 159 -16.43 -3.74 -6.87
CA LEU A 159 -15.02 -3.33 -6.82
C LEU A 159 -14.32 -3.49 -8.18
N ILE A 160 -14.54 -4.58 -8.90
CA ILE A 160 -13.95 -4.79 -10.24
C ILE A 160 -14.50 -3.77 -11.25
N PRO A 161 -15.83 -3.61 -11.45
CA PRO A 161 -16.37 -2.60 -12.37
C PRO A 161 -15.95 -1.17 -12.00
N MET A 162 -15.84 -0.86 -10.71
CA MET A 162 -15.33 0.43 -10.24
C MET A 162 -13.87 0.60 -10.63
N ALA A 163 -13.01 -0.40 -10.38
CA ALA A 163 -11.59 -0.33 -10.71
C ALA A 163 -11.35 -0.15 -12.21
N GLU A 164 -12.10 -0.88 -13.06
CA GLU A 164 -12.06 -0.73 -14.51
C GLU A 164 -12.45 0.68 -14.94
N THR A 165 -13.56 1.21 -14.39
CA THR A 165 -14.05 2.56 -14.72
C THR A 165 -13.07 3.66 -14.32
N MET A 166 -12.35 3.47 -13.19
CA MET A 166 -11.42 4.45 -12.64
C MET A 166 -9.96 4.23 -13.03
N GLY A 167 -9.67 3.23 -13.85
CA GLY A 167 -8.32 2.94 -14.32
C GLY A 167 -7.38 2.43 -13.22
N LEU A 168 -7.91 1.73 -12.19
CA LEU A 168 -7.12 1.13 -11.13
C LEU A 168 -6.63 -0.27 -11.52
N ALA A 169 -5.35 -0.55 -11.32
CA ALA A 169 -4.84 -1.91 -11.43
C ALA A 169 -5.35 -2.76 -10.27
N VAL A 170 -5.88 -3.95 -10.57
CA VAL A 170 -6.35 -4.89 -9.54
C VAL A 170 -5.23 -5.86 -9.20
N ILE A 171 -4.93 -5.98 -7.90
CA ILE A 171 -3.97 -6.91 -7.32
C ILE A 171 -4.76 -7.90 -6.45
N PRO A 172 -4.87 -9.18 -6.86
CA PRO A 172 -5.62 -10.19 -6.11
C PRO A 172 -4.86 -10.72 -4.90
#